data_6afbb45d887831fe14dd5cccae2b6ed4
#
_entry.id   6afbb45d887831fe14dd5cccae2b6ed4
#
_cell.length_a   1.000
_cell.length_b   1.000
_cell.length_c   1.000
_cell.angle_alpha   90.00
_cell.angle_beta   90.00
_cell.angle_gamma   90.00
#
_symmetry.space_group_name_H-M   'P 1'
#
loop_
_entity.id
_entity.type
_entity.pdbx_description
1 polymer ?
#
loop_
_entity_poly.entity_id
_entity_poly.type
_entity_poly.pdbx_seq_one_letter_code
_entity_poly.pdbx_strand_id
1 'polypeptide(L)'
;MDQSRTKKEALEKRFDPKEFLKAYYSFDSTSSEKNDILMFFLRNFFKTFILDGVKGNTLIRIGGVPSILELLSACESFKEIIIIQNTDRNCQELQKWLKKEPGAFNWTPVVKYACELEGDRYGEET
;
A
#
# COMPACT_ATOMS: atom_id res chain seq x y z
N MET A 1 28.89 22.63 3.26
CA MET A 1 28.37 21.31 2.86
C MET A 1 27.25 20.92 3.80
N ASP A 2 26.11 20.59 3.26
CA ASP A 2 24.92 20.29 4.06
C ASP A 2 24.96 18.86 4.59
N GLN A 3 25.16 18.70 5.90
CA GLN A 3 25.23 17.39 6.55
C GLN A 3 23.88 16.64 6.50
N SER A 4 22.75 17.35 6.47
CA SER A 4 21.43 16.71 6.40
C SER A 4 21.23 16.04 5.05
N ARG A 5 21.73 16.64 3.98
CA ARG A 5 21.67 16.07 2.64
C ARG A 5 22.48 14.78 2.55
N THR A 6 23.68 14.75 3.15
CA THR A 6 24.54 13.57 3.18
C THR A 6 23.88 12.41 3.95
N LYS A 7 23.24 12.72 5.08
CA LYS A 7 22.50 11.71 5.87
C LYS A 7 21.31 11.17 5.09
N LYS A 8 20.58 12.04 4.41
CA LYS A 8 19.44 11.63 3.59
C LYS A 8 19.88 10.69 2.47
N GLU A 9 20.94 11.04 1.76
CA GLU A 9 21.48 10.21 0.69
C GLU A 9 21.94 8.84 1.21
N ALA A 10 22.57 8.80 2.38
CA ALA A 10 22.99 7.54 2.99
C ALA A 10 21.80 6.67 3.37
N LEU A 11 20.74 7.26 3.92
CA LEU A 11 19.51 6.55 4.26
C LEU A 11 18.81 6.01 3.02
N GLU A 12 18.73 6.81 1.95
CA GLU A 12 18.14 6.40 0.69
C GLU A 12 18.88 5.20 0.08
N LYS A 13 20.20 5.17 0.18
CA LYS A 13 21.00 4.06 -0.33
C LYS A 13 20.85 2.79 0.50
N ARG A 14 20.63 2.92 1.81
CA ARG A 14 20.48 1.77 2.72
C ARG A 14 19.06 1.20 2.72
N PHE A 15 18.09 2.03 2.44
CA PHE A 15 16.69 1.61 2.45
C PHE A 15 16.36 0.91 1.15
N ASP A 16 16.00 -0.37 1.27
CA ASP A 16 15.54 -1.16 0.13
C ASP A 16 14.01 -1.29 0.23
N PRO A 17 13.25 -0.62 -0.66
CA PRO A 17 11.79 -0.67 -0.62
C PRO A 17 11.24 -2.08 -0.71
N LYS A 18 11.81 -2.92 -1.56
CA LYS A 18 11.32 -4.28 -1.76
C LYS A 18 11.54 -5.14 -0.53
N GLU A 19 12.72 -5.05 0.09
CA GLU A 19 13.01 -5.78 1.33
C GLU A 19 12.12 -5.31 2.48
N PHE A 20 11.85 -4.00 2.54
CA PHE A 20 10.93 -3.45 3.53
C PHE A 20 9.52 -4.04 3.34
N LEU A 21 9.03 -4.08 2.10
CA LEU A 21 7.71 -4.65 1.81
C LEU A 21 7.66 -6.13 2.17
N LYS A 22 8.72 -6.88 1.87
CA LYS A 22 8.79 -8.29 2.25
C LYS A 22 8.73 -8.49 3.76
N ALA A 23 9.40 -7.61 4.51
CA ALA A 23 9.46 -7.73 5.96
C ALA A 23 8.12 -7.41 6.64
N TYR A 24 7.39 -6.41 6.14
CA TYR A 24 6.23 -5.85 6.85
C TYR A 24 4.89 -6.01 6.13
N TYR A 25 4.88 -6.27 4.83
CA TYR A 25 3.66 -6.31 4.02
C TYR A 25 3.38 -7.67 3.38
N SER A 26 4.15 -8.69 3.73
CA SER A 26 3.86 -10.05 3.31
C SER A 26 2.92 -10.72 4.32
N PHE A 27 1.84 -11.32 3.84
CA PHE A 27 1.05 -12.23 4.66
C PHE A 27 1.85 -13.53 4.81
N ASP A 28 2.44 -13.70 5.99
CA ASP A 28 3.29 -14.84 6.31
C ASP A 28 2.59 -15.71 7.34
N SER A 29 2.46 -17.00 7.05
CA SER A 29 1.85 -17.96 7.97
C SER A 29 2.60 -18.10 9.29
N THR A 30 3.86 -17.65 9.35
CA THR A 30 4.68 -17.76 10.57
C THR A 30 4.56 -16.55 11.49
N SER A 31 3.94 -15.44 11.07
CA SER A 31 3.85 -14.22 11.86
C SER A 31 2.44 -13.69 11.96
N SER A 32 1.72 -14.12 13.00
CA SER A 32 0.34 -13.69 13.22
C SER A 32 0.24 -12.19 13.54
N GLU A 33 1.22 -11.64 14.28
CA GLU A 33 1.21 -10.22 14.65
C GLU A 33 1.27 -9.30 13.44
N LYS A 34 2.17 -9.61 12.47
CA LYS A 34 2.29 -8.82 11.24
C LYS A 34 1.02 -8.90 10.41
N ASN A 35 0.44 -10.10 10.31
CA ASN A 35 -0.81 -10.29 9.59
C ASN A 35 -1.94 -9.51 10.24
N ASP A 36 -2.02 -9.48 11.57
CA ASP A 36 -3.04 -8.73 12.30
C ASP A 36 -2.96 -7.23 12.02
N ILE A 37 -1.74 -6.67 11.96
CA ILE A 37 -1.52 -5.27 11.65
C ILE A 37 -1.99 -4.95 10.23
N LEU A 38 -1.61 -5.76 9.25
CA LEU A 38 -2.04 -5.57 7.87
C LEU A 38 -3.57 -5.68 7.73
N MET A 39 -4.16 -6.67 8.38
CA MET A 39 -5.61 -6.85 8.37
C MET A 39 -6.33 -5.67 9.02
N PHE A 40 -5.77 -5.15 10.12
CA PHE A 40 -6.31 -3.96 10.78
C PHE A 40 -6.34 -2.77 9.84
N PHE A 41 -5.24 -2.47 9.14
CA PHE A 41 -5.19 -1.37 8.19
C PHE A 41 -6.16 -1.57 7.02
N LEU A 42 -6.19 -2.77 6.46
CA LEU A 42 -7.08 -3.06 5.33
C LEU A 42 -8.56 -2.91 5.71
N ARG A 43 -8.95 -3.39 6.89
CA ARG A 43 -10.32 -3.24 7.39
C ARG A 43 -10.68 -1.79 7.61
N ASN A 44 -9.76 -0.98 8.14
CA ASN A 44 -10.03 0.44 8.37
C ASN A 44 -10.13 1.22 7.07
N PHE A 45 -9.28 0.93 6.08
CA PHE A 45 -9.40 1.55 4.76
C PHE A 45 -10.71 1.14 4.07
N PHE A 46 -11.07 -0.13 4.16
CA PHE A 46 -12.34 -0.61 3.64
C PHE A 46 -13.52 0.11 4.31
N LYS A 47 -13.50 0.21 5.63
CA LYS A 47 -14.54 0.93 6.37
C LYS A 47 -14.66 2.39 5.89
N THR A 48 -13.55 3.09 5.80
CA THR A 48 -13.53 4.50 5.44
C THR A 48 -14.04 4.73 4.01
N PHE A 49 -13.48 4.03 3.04
CA PHE A 49 -13.75 4.31 1.63
C PHE A 49 -14.99 3.61 1.10
N ILE A 50 -15.28 2.42 1.58
CA ILE A 50 -16.41 1.64 1.08
C ILE A 50 -17.64 1.80 1.97
N LEU A 51 -17.54 1.49 3.25
CA LEU A 51 -18.69 1.50 4.15
C LEU A 51 -19.14 2.91 4.52
N ASP A 52 -18.19 3.77 4.90
CA ASP A 52 -18.51 5.17 5.26
C ASP A 52 -18.64 6.06 4.02
N GLY A 53 -18.21 5.59 2.86
CA GLY A 53 -18.43 6.25 1.58
C GLY A 53 -17.63 7.52 1.37
N VAL A 54 -16.44 7.62 1.95
CA VAL A 54 -15.55 8.76 1.69
C VAL A 54 -15.09 8.69 0.24
N LYS A 55 -15.45 9.70 -0.55
CA LYS A 55 -15.19 9.74 -1.99
C LYS A 55 -14.96 11.16 -2.48
N GLY A 56 -14.44 11.32 -3.67
CA GLY A 56 -14.18 12.63 -4.26
C GLY A 56 -13.58 12.50 -5.65
N ASN A 57 -13.07 13.61 -6.16
CA ASN A 57 -12.41 13.63 -7.47
C ASN A 57 -10.95 13.14 -7.35
N THR A 58 -10.21 13.65 -6.38
CA THR A 58 -8.78 13.39 -6.27
C THR A 58 -8.43 12.99 -4.85
N LEU A 59 -7.69 11.89 -4.73
CA LEU A 59 -7.06 11.47 -3.48
C LEU A 59 -5.56 11.68 -3.62
N ILE A 60 -4.96 12.35 -2.65
CA ILE A 60 -3.51 12.57 -2.65
C ILE A 60 -2.91 11.85 -1.45
N ARG A 61 -1.97 10.95 -1.72
CA ARG A 61 -1.18 10.30 -0.68
C ARG A 61 0.24 10.85 -0.70
N ILE A 62 0.72 11.32 0.45
CA ILE A 62 2.03 11.96 0.56
C ILE A 62 2.96 11.12 1.43
N GLY A 63 4.15 10.84 0.91
CA GLY A 63 5.23 10.21 1.65
C GLY A 63 5.02 8.76 1.98
N GLY A 64 5.78 8.28 2.94
CA GLY A 64 5.68 6.92 3.44
C GLY A 64 6.37 5.88 2.57
N VAL A 65 5.95 4.64 2.77
CA VAL A 65 6.49 3.48 2.06
C VAL A 65 5.75 3.26 0.74
N PRO A 66 6.32 2.48 -0.19
CA PRO A 66 5.68 2.22 -1.48
C PRO A 66 4.54 1.18 -1.35
N SER A 67 3.59 1.47 -0.49
CA SER A 67 2.46 0.59 -0.19
C SER A 67 1.26 0.92 -1.07
N ILE A 68 0.42 -0.09 -1.32
CA ILE A 68 -0.83 0.07 -2.06
C ILE A 68 -2.06 -0.23 -1.21
N LEU A 69 -1.90 -0.39 0.12
CA LEU A 69 -2.99 -0.84 0.99
C LEU A 69 -4.24 0.02 0.87
N GLU A 70 -4.08 1.34 0.96
CA GLU A 70 -5.21 2.26 0.87
C GLU A 70 -5.82 2.31 -0.52
N LEU A 71 -5.01 2.07 -1.55
CA LEU A 71 -5.48 2.11 -2.94
C LEU A 71 -6.49 1.01 -3.24
N LEU A 72 -6.36 -0.13 -2.59
CA LEU A 72 -7.23 -1.28 -2.85
C LEU A 72 -8.69 -0.99 -2.52
N SER A 73 -8.93 -0.17 -1.49
CA SER A 73 -10.29 0.23 -1.12
C SER A 73 -10.71 1.58 -1.71
N ALA A 74 -9.74 2.46 -1.99
CA ALA A 74 -10.02 3.82 -2.45
C ALA A 74 -10.18 3.94 -3.97
N CYS A 75 -9.69 2.97 -4.75
CA CYS A 75 -9.60 3.11 -6.20
C CYS A 75 -10.94 3.33 -6.90
N GLU A 76 -12.02 2.85 -6.35
CA GLU A 76 -13.36 3.06 -6.90
C GLU A 76 -14.03 4.34 -6.40
N SER A 77 -13.49 4.91 -5.32
CA SER A 77 -14.08 6.09 -4.67
C SER A 77 -13.57 7.41 -5.19
N PHE A 78 -12.50 7.39 -5.98
CA PHE A 78 -11.86 8.59 -6.51
C PHE A 78 -11.57 8.42 -7.99
N LYS A 79 -11.74 9.51 -8.76
CA LYS A 79 -11.45 9.51 -10.19
C LYS A 79 -9.95 9.50 -10.46
N GLU A 80 -9.19 10.14 -9.59
CA GLU A 80 -7.75 10.27 -9.72
C GLU A 80 -7.08 10.06 -8.37
N ILE A 81 -5.99 9.30 -8.37
CA ILE A 81 -5.18 9.10 -7.17
C ILE A 81 -3.75 9.52 -7.49
N ILE A 82 -3.24 10.47 -6.71
CA ILE A 82 -1.89 10.99 -6.85
C ILE A 82 -1.07 10.52 -5.66
N ILE A 83 0.04 9.83 -5.94
CA ILE A 83 0.93 9.33 -4.91
C ILE A 83 2.25 10.09 -5.02
N ILE A 84 2.61 10.79 -3.93
CA ILE A 84 3.85 11.55 -3.83
C ILE A 84 4.80 10.79 -2.92
N GLN A 85 5.89 10.29 -3.48
CA GLN A 85 6.90 9.55 -2.73
C GLN A 85 8.12 10.42 -2.44
N ASN A 86 8.81 10.09 -1.33
CA ASN A 86 9.99 10.82 -0.90
C ASN A 86 11.24 10.49 -1.70
N THR A 87 11.30 9.30 -2.32
CA THR A 87 12.49 8.83 -3.04
C THR A 87 12.11 8.23 -4.38
N ASP A 88 13.05 8.29 -5.32
CA ASP A 88 12.89 7.66 -6.64
C ASP A 88 12.77 6.15 -6.53
N ARG A 89 13.48 5.54 -5.57
CA ARG A 89 13.43 4.09 -5.37
C ARG A 89 12.03 3.63 -4.98
N ASN A 90 11.35 4.39 -4.11
CA ASN A 90 9.97 4.08 -3.74
C ASN A 90 9.02 4.22 -4.93
N CYS A 91 9.19 5.27 -5.73
CA CYS A 91 8.41 5.45 -6.95
C CYS A 91 8.62 4.29 -7.93
N GLN A 92 9.88 3.87 -8.11
CA GLN A 92 10.21 2.77 -9.01
C GLN A 92 9.58 1.46 -8.56
N GLU A 93 9.56 1.19 -7.27
CA GLU A 93 8.95 -0.05 -6.75
C GLU A 93 7.44 -0.08 -7.00
N LEU A 94 6.75 1.04 -6.80
CA LEU A 94 5.34 1.17 -7.12
C LEU A 94 5.09 1.03 -8.61
N GLN A 95 5.92 1.66 -9.45
CA GLN A 95 5.79 1.59 -10.89
C GLN A 95 5.96 0.17 -11.42
N LYS A 96 6.87 -0.60 -10.84
CA LYS A 96 7.05 -2.01 -11.21
C LYS A 96 5.75 -2.79 -11.04
N TRP A 97 5.07 -2.59 -9.93
CA TRP A 97 3.80 -3.27 -9.70
C TRP A 97 2.72 -2.79 -10.67
N LEU A 98 2.59 -1.47 -10.84
CA LEU A 98 1.59 -0.89 -11.74
C LEU A 98 1.77 -1.34 -13.18
N LYS A 99 3.01 -1.49 -13.63
CA LYS A 99 3.35 -1.94 -14.99
C LYS A 99 3.44 -3.45 -15.12
N LYS A 100 3.24 -4.18 -14.02
CA LYS A 100 3.33 -5.65 -13.97
C LYS A 100 4.70 -6.15 -14.42
N GLU A 101 5.76 -5.45 -14.03
CA GLU A 101 7.12 -5.82 -14.37
C GLU A 101 7.61 -7.00 -13.53
N PRO A 102 8.51 -7.85 -14.09
CA PRO A 102 9.15 -8.91 -13.31
C PRO A 102 9.95 -8.32 -12.13
N GLY A 103 9.93 -9.01 -11.01
CA GLY A 103 10.64 -8.55 -9.82
C GLY A 103 9.86 -7.57 -8.96
N ALA A 104 8.65 -7.17 -9.34
CA ALA A 104 7.78 -6.37 -8.49
C ALA A 104 7.39 -7.16 -7.24
N PHE A 105 7.15 -6.43 -6.13
CA PHE A 105 6.66 -7.06 -4.91
C PHE A 105 5.32 -7.74 -5.17
N ASN A 106 5.13 -8.93 -4.61
CA ASN A 106 3.90 -9.69 -4.80
C ASN A 106 2.83 -9.25 -3.80
N TRP A 107 1.89 -8.44 -4.28
CA TRP A 107 0.76 -7.96 -3.47
C TRP A 107 -0.44 -8.90 -3.49
N THR A 108 -0.35 -10.04 -4.18
CA THR A 108 -1.49 -10.95 -4.36
C THR A 108 -2.17 -11.37 -3.05
N PRO A 109 -1.44 -11.75 -1.97
CA PRO A 109 -2.11 -12.10 -0.72
C PRO A 109 -2.89 -10.94 -0.11
N VAL A 110 -2.36 -9.72 -0.22
CA VAL A 110 -3.01 -8.51 0.29
C VAL A 110 -4.25 -8.18 -0.54
N VAL A 111 -4.13 -8.23 -1.86
CA VAL A 111 -5.25 -8.00 -2.78
C VAL A 111 -6.35 -9.02 -2.55
N LYS A 112 -5.99 -10.28 -2.35
CA LYS A 112 -6.95 -11.35 -2.09
C LYS A 112 -7.76 -11.07 -0.83
N TYR A 113 -7.11 -10.63 0.25
CA TYR A 113 -7.79 -10.30 1.49
C TYR A 113 -8.74 -9.11 1.31
N ALA A 114 -8.31 -8.07 0.58
CA ALA A 114 -9.16 -6.93 0.28
C ALA A 114 -10.41 -7.35 -0.51
N CYS A 115 -10.25 -8.24 -1.47
CA CYS A 115 -11.38 -8.78 -2.23
C CYS A 115 -12.33 -9.60 -1.34
N GLU A 116 -11.80 -10.34 -0.37
CA GLU A 116 -12.61 -11.08 0.58
C GLU A 116 -13.47 -10.15 1.44
N LEU A 117 -12.91 -9.00 1.86
CA LEU A 117 -13.69 -8.00 2.59
C LEU A 117 -14.87 -7.49 1.77
N GLU A 118 -14.66 -7.20 0.50
CA GLU A 118 -15.74 -6.77 -0.39
C GLU A 118 -16.75 -7.89 -0.66
N GLY A 119 -16.29 -9.12 -0.82
CA GLY A 119 -17.13 -10.29 -1.02
C GLY A 119 -18.06 -10.53 0.16
N ASP A 120 -17.52 -10.41 1.38
CA ASP A 120 -18.32 -10.56 2.59
C ASP A 120 -19.44 -9.52 2.64
N ARG A 121 -19.15 -8.26 2.24
CA ARG A 121 -20.16 -7.21 2.16
C ARG A 121 -21.28 -7.57 1.20
N TYR A 122 -20.93 -8.02 -0.01
CA TYR A 122 -21.92 -8.40 -1.02
C TYR A 122 -22.70 -9.63 -0.59
N GLY A 123 -22.04 -10.57 0.12
CA GLY A 123 -22.71 -11.74 0.68
C GLY A 123 -23.77 -11.37 1.71
N GLU A 124 -23.53 -10.35 2.51
CA GLU A 124 -24.51 -9.88 3.50
C GLU A 124 -25.71 -9.20 2.86
N GLU A 125 -25.56 -8.62 1.68
CA GLU A 125 -26.64 -7.93 0.96
C GLU A 125 -27.55 -8.89 0.20
N THR A 126 -27.11 -10.11 -0.01
CA THR A 126 -27.90 -11.11 -0.71
C THR A 126 -28.63 -12.03 0.25
#